data_f97b68a2c8db32c66045ae0f64a2386f
#
_entry.id   f97b68a2c8db32c66045ae0f64a2386f
#
_cell.length_a   1.000
_cell.length_b   1.000
_cell.length_c   1.000
_cell.angle_alpha   90.00
_cell.angle_beta   90.00
_cell.angle_gamma   90.00
#
_symmetry.space_group_name_H-M   'P 1'
#
loop_
_entity.id
_entity.type
_entity.pdbx_description
1 polymer ?
#
loop_
_entity_poly.entity_id
_entity_poly.type
_entity_poly.pdbx_seq_one_letter_code
_entity_poly.pdbx_strand_id
1 'polypeptide(L)'
;MKKLILLLCLMGTLFSAGFAFAEQSEGIAWIDAGTSDRVHLRAAPSQEAKSLGLYFSGVAIYYHSDLTQEWVKVTIGKESGYMMSRYLYSGPHPENVPYAKHIGVVKAKDWVNLREAPTTNSQQLNKLYGGEELTIYGETADHWYLVFADGYKGYVHSDYVTMTGEVREPIRYFQGRIDTTSPLPANLQAVLHENERFYHAQAEMYVSLSEIGEKVFEGESVTFPRYAYVDVDNSGEKELVLEQCVNGDHYYGYLVLQRADSIVWGYEFVYRSMFELKEDGTFSFSSSAADSGFGYARFGGSASIVPLAHSQSAGETIQYFKGDESISEPTFHALLVEQNAKKNAEWFPIGGMPE
;
A
#
# COMPACT_ATOMS: atom_id res chain seq x y z
N MET A 1 61.20 -52.11 -16.68
CA MET A 1 59.92 -52.00 -17.37
C MET A 1 59.05 -51.04 -16.52
N LYS A 2 59.06 -49.77 -16.88
CA LYS A 2 58.31 -48.71 -16.14
C LYS A 2 57.04 -48.41 -16.92
N LYS A 3 55.88 -48.67 -16.32
CA LYS A 3 54.58 -48.31 -16.89
C LYS A 3 54.30 -46.84 -16.62
N LEU A 4 54.16 -46.06 -17.67
CA LEU A 4 53.78 -44.66 -17.68
C LEU A 4 52.24 -44.60 -17.57
N ILE A 5 51.72 -44.04 -16.49
CA ILE A 5 50.29 -43.80 -16.31
C ILE A 5 50.02 -42.38 -16.78
N LEU A 6 49.28 -42.28 -17.88
CA LEU A 6 48.82 -41.00 -18.49
C LEU A 6 47.54 -40.57 -17.73
N LEU A 7 47.64 -39.49 -16.98
CA LEU A 7 46.49 -38.88 -16.26
C LEU A 7 45.80 -37.89 -17.21
N LEU A 8 44.61 -38.26 -17.69
CA LEU A 8 43.78 -37.41 -18.55
C LEU A 8 43.00 -36.48 -17.62
N CYS A 9 43.40 -35.18 -17.53
CA CYS A 9 42.58 -34.15 -16.88
C CYS A 9 41.43 -33.77 -17.81
N LEU A 10 40.23 -34.24 -17.50
CA LEU A 10 38.99 -33.79 -18.11
C LEU A 10 38.60 -32.47 -17.43
N MET A 11 38.86 -31.32 -18.11
CA MET A 11 38.30 -30.03 -17.71
C MET A 11 36.81 -30.04 -18.04
N GLY A 12 36.00 -30.31 -17.05
CA GLY A 12 34.57 -30.05 -17.07
C GLY A 12 34.30 -28.56 -16.96
N THR A 13 34.02 -27.90 -18.06
CA THR A 13 33.41 -26.55 -18.04
C THR A 13 32.02 -26.66 -17.53
N LEU A 14 31.83 -26.32 -16.24
CA LEU A 14 30.51 -26.03 -15.68
C LEU A 14 29.96 -24.77 -16.34
N PHE A 15 29.09 -24.96 -17.32
CA PHE A 15 28.18 -23.93 -17.77
C PHE A 15 27.20 -23.67 -16.61
N SER A 16 27.50 -22.69 -15.77
CA SER A 16 26.50 -22.10 -14.91
C SER A 16 25.55 -21.32 -15.81
N ALA A 17 24.45 -21.95 -16.20
CA ALA A 17 23.30 -21.24 -16.71
C ALA A 17 22.79 -20.36 -15.54
N GLY A 18 23.25 -19.13 -15.49
CA GLY A 18 22.64 -18.11 -14.66
C GLY A 18 21.20 -17.94 -15.14
N PHE A 19 20.26 -18.49 -14.41
CA PHE A 19 18.89 -18.04 -14.50
C PHE A 19 18.91 -16.58 -14.02
N ALA A 20 19.00 -15.64 -14.96
CA ALA A 20 18.61 -14.28 -14.72
C ALA A 20 17.10 -14.37 -14.41
N PHE A 21 16.76 -14.31 -13.14
CA PHE A 21 15.41 -13.92 -12.77
C PHE A 21 15.24 -12.53 -13.37
N ALA A 22 14.42 -12.42 -14.41
CA ALA A 22 13.97 -11.12 -14.87
C ALA A 22 13.31 -10.48 -13.63
N GLU A 23 13.87 -9.38 -13.17
CA GLU A 23 13.33 -8.56 -12.12
C GLU A 23 11.91 -8.21 -12.59
N GLN A 24 10.91 -8.72 -11.89
CA GLN A 24 9.53 -8.54 -12.27
C GLN A 24 9.23 -7.06 -11.98
N SER A 25 9.23 -6.23 -13.02
CA SER A 25 8.96 -4.81 -12.85
C SER A 25 7.49 -4.65 -12.43
N GLU A 26 7.28 -4.08 -11.26
CA GLU A 26 5.96 -3.71 -10.76
C GLU A 26 5.86 -2.19 -10.69
N GLY A 27 4.66 -1.66 -10.85
CA GLY A 27 4.49 -0.23 -10.73
C GLY A 27 3.08 0.26 -11.02
N ILE A 28 2.96 1.59 -11.06
CA ILE A 28 1.73 2.26 -11.46
C ILE A 28 1.85 2.69 -12.91
N ALA A 29 0.78 2.45 -13.65
CA ALA A 29 0.55 3.02 -14.97
C ALA A 29 -0.87 3.57 -15.05
N TRP A 30 -1.12 4.36 -16.07
CA TRP A 30 -2.45 4.90 -16.33
C TRP A 30 -2.96 4.36 -17.65
N ILE A 31 -4.27 4.16 -17.72
CA ILE A 31 -4.91 3.79 -18.98
C ILE A 31 -4.88 5.01 -19.90
N ASP A 32 -4.31 4.86 -21.09
CA ASP A 32 -4.24 5.85 -22.15
C ASP A 32 -4.81 5.25 -23.44
N ALA A 33 -6.10 5.40 -23.64
CA ALA A 33 -6.83 4.95 -24.83
C ALA A 33 -7.46 6.11 -25.62
N GLY A 34 -7.01 7.33 -25.36
CA GLY A 34 -7.65 8.53 -25.90
C GLY A 34 -8.84 9.01 -25.03
N THR A 35 -9.46 10.09 -25.43
CA THR A 35 -10.35 10.89 -24.58
C THR A 35 -11.72 10.28 -24.29
N SER A 36 -12.13 9.23 -25.00
CA SER A 36 -13.51 8.71 -24.89
C SER A 36 -13.56 7.19 -24.75
N ASP A 37 -12.43 6.54 -24.84
CA ASP A 37 -12.40 5.09 -24.95
C ASP A 37 -12.17 4.40 -23.61
N ARG A 38 -12.68 3.19 -23.53
CA ARG A 38 -12.49 2.27 -22.42
C ARG A 38 -11.62 1.11 -22.87
N VAL A 39 -10.77 0.62 -21.99
CA VAL A 39 -9.92 -0.55 -22.23
C VAL A 39 -10.48 -1.75 -21.49
N HIS A 40 -10.50 -2.88 -22.18
CA HIS A 40 -10.85 -4.16 -21.56
C HIS A 40 -9.77 -4.64 -20.61
N LEU A 41 -10.16 -4.99 -19.40
CA LEU A 41 -9.42 -5.91 -18.55
C LEU A 41 -9.80 -7.33 -18.95
N ARG A 42 -8.83 -8.17 -19.32
CA ARG A 42 -9.11 -9.52 -19.84
C ARG A 42 -8.58 -10.61 -18.92
N ALA A 43 -9.28 -11.74 -18.91
CA ALA A 43 -8.93 -12.90 -18.07
C ALA A 43 -7.61 -13.59 -18.49
N ALA A 44 -7.17 -13.41 -19.73
CA ALA A 44 -5.93 -13.96 -20.28
C ALA A 44 -5.32 -12.98 -21.28
N PRO A 45 -4.01 -13.12 -21.62
CA PRO A 45 -3.30 -12.23 -22.54
C PRO A 45 -3.70 -12.49 -24.02
N SER A 46 -4.94 -12.22 -24.36
CA SER A 46 -5.51 -12.39 -25.70
C SER A 46 -6.74 -11.49 -25.90
N GLN A 47 -6.95 -11.03 -27.13
CA GLN A 47 -8.12 -10.23 -27.49
C GLN A 47 -9.42 -11.03 -27.46
N GLU A 48 -9.37 -12.35 -27.64
CA GLU A 48 -10.50 -13.28 -27.57
C GLU A 48 -10.82 -13.71 -26.15
N ALA A 49 -9.94 -13.43 -25.18
CA ALA A 49 -10.17 -13.77 -23.79
C ALA A 49 -11.39 -13.03 -23.23
N LYS A 50 -12.08 -13.67 -22.27
CA LYS A 50 -13.22 -13.08 -21.58
C LYS A 50 -12.85 -11.70 -21.01
N SER A 51 -13.68 -10.70 -21.27
CA SER A 51 -13.57 -9.41 -20.59
C SER A 51 -14.04 -9.52 -19.15
N LEU A 52 -13.22 -9.05 -18.24
CA LEU A 52 -13.53 -8.92 -16.80
C LEU A 52 -14.14 -7.55 -16.49
N GLY A 53 -13.93 -6.57 -17.38
CA GLY A 53 -14.45 -5.23 -17.21
C GLY A 53 -13.93 -4.28 -18.29
N LEU A 54 -14.46 -3.05 -18.27
CA LEU A 54 -14.11 -1.93 -19.15
C LEU A 54 -13.79 -0.71 -18.30
N TYR A 55 -12.59 -0.17 -18.47
CA TYR A 55 -12.08 0.92 -17.65
C TYR A 55 -11.71 2.12 -18.52
N PHE A 56 -12.00 3.32 -18.01
CA PHE A 56 -11.78 4.57 -18.73
C PHE A 56 -10.31 4.97 -18.78
N SER A 57 -9.96 5.77 -19.81
CA SER A 57 -8.67 6.45 -19.84
C SER A 57 -8.47 7.34 -18.61
N GLY A 58 -7.22 7.44 -18.15
CA GLY A 58 -6.86 8.20 -16.96
C GLY A 58 -6.98 7.42 -15.64
N VAL A 59 -7.49 6.20 -15.67
CA VAL A 59 -7.56 5.34 -14.48
C VAL A 59 -6.19 4.77 -14.17
N ALA A 60 -5.76 4.93 -12.90
CA ALA A 60 -4.53 4.33 -12.42
C ALA A 60 -4.71 2.82 -12.21
N ILE A 61 -3.70 2.07 -12.62
CA ILE A 61 -3.61 0.62 -12.48
C ILE A 61 -2.28 0.20 -11.87
N TYR A 62 -2.24 -0.95 -11.24
CA TYR A 62 -1.00 -1.60 -10.85
C TYR A 62 -0.61 -2.63 -11.90
N TYR A 63 0.61 -2.55 -12.45
CA TYR A 63 1.13 -3.58 -13.33
C TYR A 63 2.09 -4.51 -12.57
N HIS A 64 2.07 -5.80 -12.93
CA HIS A 64 2.83 -6.88 -12.29
C HIS A 64 3.76 -7.62 -13.25
N SER A 65 4.04 -7.05 -14.40
CA SER A 65 4.94 -7.60 -15.40
C SER A 65 5.52 -6.50 -16.27
N ASP A 66 6.57 -6.83 -17.01
CA ASP A 66 7.27 -5.88 -17.86
C ASP A 66 6.33 -5.22 -18.89
N LEU A 67 6.29 -3.89 -18.89
CA LEU A 67 5.49 -3.07 -19.81
C LEU A 67 5.97 -3.17 -21.29
N THR A 68 7.13 -3.75 -21.55
CA THR A 68 7.59 -4.03 -22.91
C THR A 68 6.88 -5.24 -23.55
N GLN A 69 6.20 -6.04 -22.77
CA GLN A 69 5.38 -7.15 -23.27
C GLN A 69 4.12 -6.61 -23.95
N GLU A 70 3.58 -7.30 -24.94
CA GLU A 70 2.34 -6.92 -25.61
C GLU A 70 1.15 -6.90 -24.63
N TRP A 71 1.11 -7.86 -23.72
CA TRP A 71 0.10 -7.99 -22.67
C TRP A 71 0.73 -7.91 -21.30
N VAL A 72 0.19 -7.06 -20.47
CA VAL A 72 0.68 -6.78 -19.12
C VAL A 72 -0.35 -7.27 -18.11
N LYS A 73 0.12 -8.01 -17.10
CA LYS A 73 -0.72 -8.37 -15.96
C LYS A 73 -0.93 -7.13 -15.09
N VAL A 74 -2.19 -6.80 -14.82
CA VAL A 74 -2.57 -5.59 -14.08
C VAL A 74 -3.63 -5.87 -13.03
N THR A 75 -3.70 -5.00 -12.04
CA THR A 75 -4.77 -4.96 -11.03
C THR A 75 -5.43 -3.58 -11.02
N ILE A 76 -6.76 -3.56 -11.01
CA ILE A 76 -7.58 -2.36 -10.92
C ILE A 76 -8.63 -2.59 -9.83
N GLY A 77 -8.53 -1.86 -8.72
CA GLY A 77 -9.36 -2.15 -7.54
C GLY A 77 -9.13 -3.57 -7.04
N LYS A 78 -10.16 -4.40 -7.04
CA LYS A 78 -10.09 -5.82 -6.66
C LYS A 78 -10.03 -6.78 -7.85
N GLU A 79 -10.02 -6.26 -9.07
CA GLU A 79 -10.01 -7.05 -10.29
C GLU A 79 -8.58 -7.17 -10.84
N SER A 80 -8.13 -8.40 -11.10
CA SER A 80 -6.82 -8.67 -11.73
C SER A 80 -7.00 -9.36 -13.07
N GLY A 81 -6.20 -8.96 -14.06
CA GLY A 81 -6.28 -9.50 -15.41
C GLY A 81 -5.14 -9.00 -16.28
N TYR A 82 -5.41 -8.86 -17.57
CA TYR A 82 -4.44 -8.45 -18.56
C TYR A 82 -4.95 -7.28 -19.39
N MET A 83 -4.06 -6.31 -19.64
CA MET A 83 -4.25 -5.22 -20.58
C MET A 83 -3.11 -5.19 -21.62
N MET A 84 -3.39 -4.66 -22.81
CA MET A 84 -2.34 -4.44 -23.78
C MET A 84 -1.48 -3.24 -23.38
N SER A 85 -0.16 -3.39 -23.38
CA SER A 85 0.79 -2.35 -22.98
C SER A 85 0.64 -1.04 -23.74
N ARG A 86 0.22 -1.10 -25.00
CA ARG A 86 -0.02 0.08 -25.84
C ARG A 86 -1.09 1.04 -25.31
N TYR A 87 -1.90 0.58 -24.37
CA TYR A 87 -2.91 1.39 -23.66
C TYR A 87 -2.47 1.79 -22.26
N LEU A 88 -1.22 1.53 -21.89
CA LEU A 88 -0.67 1.80 -20.58
C LEU A 88 0.44 2.83 -20.69
N TYR A 89 0.38 3.83 -19.88
CA TYR A 89 1.39 4.87 -19.77
C TYR A 89 2.01 4.85 -18.37
N SER A 90 3.32 4.65 -18.28
CA SER A 90 4.07 4.58 -17.00
C SER A 90 5.15 5.66 -16.87
N GLY A 91 5.18 6.62 -17.78
CA GLY A 91 6.17 7.70 -17.76
C GLY A 91 5.84 8.81 -16.76
N PRO A 92 6.72 9.82 -16.62
CA PRO A 92 6.37 11.04 -15.92
C PRO A 92 5.11 11.60 -16.57
N HIS A 93 4.17 11.97 -15.74
CA HIS A 93 2.82 12.30 -16.21
C HIS A 93 2.88 13.36 -17.33
N PRO A 94 2.30 13.11 -18.50
CA PRO A 94 2.20 14.16 -19.50
C PRO A 94 1.24 15.20 -18.97
N GLU A 95 1.73 16.40 -18.70
CA GLU A 95 0.93 17.55 -18.24
C GLU A 95 -0.27 17.88 -19.14
N ASN A 96 -0.39 17.20 -20.27
CA ASN A 96 -1.33 17.50 -21.35
C ASN A 96 -2.14 16.29 -21.84
N VAL A 97 -2.18 15.16 -21.17
CA VAL A 97 -3.12 14.09 -21.55
C VAL A 97 -4.49 14.41 -20.97
N PRO A 98 -5.44 14.85 -21.79
CA PRO A 98 -6.79 15.06 -21.32
C PRO A 98 -7.42 13.72 -20.99
N TYR A 99 -7.96 13.58 -19.80
CA TYR A 99 -8.81 12.46 -19.46
C TYR A 99 -10.24 12.93 -19.25
N ALA A 100 -11.18 12.04 -19.46
CA ALA A 100 -12.56 12.29 -19.15
C ALA A 100 -12.88 11.76 -17.76
N LYS A 101 -13.33 12.66 -16.89
CA LYS A 101 -13.92 12.29 -15.61
C LYS A 101 -15.38 11.92 -15.85
N HIS A 102 -15.72 10.66 -15.68
CA HIS A 102 -17.08 10.18 -15.84
C HIS A 102 -17.84 10.34 -14.54
N ILE A 103 -18.88 11.17 -14.56
CA ILE A 103 -19.73 11.43 -13.40
C ILE A 103 -20.99 10.60 -13.50
N GLY A 104 -21.32 9.94 -12.40
CA GLY A 104 -22.59 9.29 -12.18
C GLY A 104 -23.35 9.91 -11.03
N VAL A 105 -24.67 9.73 -11.02
CA VAL A 105 -25.54 10.11 -9.90
C VAL A 105 -26.27 8.88 -9.41
N VAL A 106 -26.30 8.72 -8.10
CA VAL A 106 -27.05 7.65 -7.43
C VAL A 106 -28.55 7.85 -7.65
N LYS A 107 -29.22 6.86 -8.23
CA LYS A 107 -30.68 6.86 -8.48
C LYS A 107 -31.48 6.01 -7.50
N ALA A 108 -30.86 5.56 -6.41
CA ALA A 108 -31.57 4.85 -5.35
C ALA A 108 -32.60 5.76 -4.68
N LYS A 109 -33.74 5.20 -4.26
CA LYS A 109 -34.80 5.96 -3.56
C LYS A 109 -34.32 6.46 -2.20
N ASP A 110 -33.61 5.61 -1.48
CA ASP A 110 -33.05 5.89 -0.15
C ASP A 110 -31.53 5.90 -0.21
N TRP A 111 -30.89 4.74 -0.26
CA TRP A 111 -29.43 4.59 -0.41
C TRP A 111 -29.08 3.30 -1.14
N VAL A 112 -27.83 3.24 -1.61
CA VAL A 112 -27.16 2.03 -2.10
C VAL A 112 -25.85 1.84 -1.34
N ASN A 113 -25.45 0.59 -1.12
CA ASN A 113 -24.19 0.31 -0.46
C ASN A 113 -23.01 0.47 -1.43
N LEU A 114 -22.04 1.28 -1.05
CA LEU A 114 -20.70 1.24 -1.61
C LEU A 114 -19.95 0.06 -0.98
N ARG A 115 -19.37 -0.79 -1.79
CA ARG A 115 -18.79 -2.05 -1.34
C ARG A 115 -17.32 -2.17 -1.69
N GLU A 116 -16.58 -2.93 -0.89
CA GLU A 116 -15.16 -3.19 -1.08
C GLU A 116 -14.85 -3.99 -2.36
N ALA A 117 -15.72 -4.92 -2.74
CA ALA A 117 -15.57 -5.77 -3.93
C ALA A 117 -16.89 -5.83 -4.71
N PRO A 118 -16.86 -6.19 -6.02
CA PRO A 118 -18.03 -6.19 -6.90
C PRO A 118 -18.97 -7.37 -6.63
N THR A 119 -19.44 -7.49 -5.41
CA THR A 119 -20.38 -8.52 -4.98
C THR A 119 -21.24 -8.05 -3.80
N THR A 120 -22.47 -8.53 -3.73
CA THR A 120 -23.40 -8.21 -2.64
C THR A 120 -22.96 -8.75 -1.29
N ASN A 121 -22.05 -9.73 -1.26
CA ASN A 121 -21.55 -10.35 -0.03
C ASN A 121 -20.28 -9.68 0.51
N SER A 122 -19.70 -8.72 -0.21
CA SER A 122 -18.51 -8.00 0.27
C SER A 122 -18.86 -6.97 1.34
N GLN A 123 -17.84 -6.56 2.07
CA GLN A 123 -17.95 -5.53 3.11
C GLN A 123 -18.55 -4.25 2.53
N GLN A 124 -19.44 -3.65 3.30
CA GLN A 124 -19.95 -2.31 3.02
C GLN A 124 -18.92 -1.29 3.49
N LEU A 125 -18.48 -0.42 2.60
CA LEU A 125 -17.57 0.69 2.91
C LEU A 125 -18.34 1.94 3.33
N ASN A 126 -19.44 2.24 2.63
CA ASN A 126 -20.26 3.42 2.88
C ASN A 126 -21.68 3.21 2.35
N LYS A 127 -22.57 4.15 2.63
CA LYS A 127 -23.88 4.30 2.02
C LYS A 127 -23.87 5.53 1.12
N LEU A 128 -24.34 5.37 -0.11
CA LEU A 128 -24.53 6.46 -1.06
C LEU A 128 -26.01 6.73 -1.19
N TYR A 129 -26.41 7.98 -1.00
CA TYR A 129 -27.81 8.39 -1.02
C TYR A 129 -28.26 8.84 -2.40
N GLY A 130 -29.54 8.77 -2.67
CA GLY A 130 -30.10 9.22 -3.94
C GLY A 130 -29.78 10.67 -4.23
N GLY A 131 -29.26 10.94 -5.44
CA GLY A 131 -28.80 12.25 -5.85
C GLY A 131 -27.32 12.55 -5.62
N GLU A 132 -26.59 11.72 -4.87
CA GLU A 132 -25.15 11.90 -4.68
C GLU A 132 -24.38 11.64 -5.98
N GLU A 133 -23.37 12.49 -6.23
CA GLU A 133 -22.46 12.36 -7.34
C GLU A 133 -21.29 11.43 -6.98
N LEU A 134 -20.85 10.68 -8.01
CA LEU A 134 -19.69 9.81 -7.89
C LEU A 134 -18.86 9.85 -9.18
N THR A 135 -17.56 9.63 -9.05
CA THR A 135 -16.66 9.46 -10.20
C THR A 135 -16.61 7.99 -10.57
N ILE A 136 -16.85 7.67 -11.84
CA ILE A 136 -16.82 6.30 -12.37
C ILE A 136 -15.46 6.05 -13.03
N TYR A 137 -14.74 5.03 -12.58
CA TYR A 137 -13.47 4.59 -13.16
C TYR A 137 -13.64 3.50 -14.23
N GLY A 138 -14.70 2.72 -14.13
CA GLY A 138 -15.00 1.64 -15.07
C GLY A 138 -16.12 0.74 -14.58
N GLU A 139 -16.40 -0.30 -15.36
CA GLU A 139 -17.47 -1.26 -15.11
C GLU A 139 -16.93 -2.68 -15.22
N THR A 140 -17.19 -3.52 -14.23
CA THR A 140 -16.88 -4.98 -14.27
C THR A 140 -17.84 -5.71 -15.19
N ALA A 141 -17.50 -6.93 -15.59
CA ALA A 141 -18.38 -7.76 -16.43
C ALA A 141 -19.74 -8.09 -15.78
N ASP A 142 -19.80 -8.05 -14.45
CA ASP A 142 -21.01 -8.34 -13.67
C ASP A 142 -21.78 -7.06 -13.28
N HIS A 143 -21.61 -5.96 -14.06
CA HIS A 143 -22.34 -4.70 -13.91
C HIS A 143 -22.10 -3.96 -12.59
N TRP A 144 -20.88 -4.00 -12.06
CA TRP A 144 -20.47 -3.16 -10.95
C TRP A 144 -19.58 -2.03 -11.46
N TYR A 145 -19.91 -0.80 -11.11
CA TYR A 145 -19.02 0.33 -11.32
C TYR A 145 -17.97 0.38 -10.22
N LEU A 146 -16.71 0.47 -10.61
CA LEU A 146 -15.65 0.93 -9.72
C LEU A 146 -15.76 2.46 -9.66
N VAL A 147 -15.99 3.00 -8.47
CA VAL A 147 -16.29 4.42 -8.28
C VAL A 147 -15.47 5.03 -7.15
N PHE A 148 -15.43 6.35 -7.17
CA PHE A 148 -14.99 7.16 -6.06
C PHE A 148 -16.15 8.09 -5.64
N ALA A 149 -16.53 8.02 -4.37
CA ALA A 149 -17.61 8.82 -3.81
C ALA A 149 -17.36 9.02 -2.31
N ASP A 150 -17.60 10.21 -1.81
CA ASP A 150 -17.52 10.57 -0.38
C ASP A 150 -16.23 10.07 0.31
N GLY A 151 -15.11 10.22 -0.39
CA GLY A 151 -13.82 9.79 0.15
C GLY A 151 -13.47 8.31 0.00
N TYR A 152 -14.36 7.48 -0.50
CA TYR A 152 -14.16 6.04 -0.63
C TYR A 152 -14.03 5.62 -2.08
N LYS A 153 -13.07 4.71 -2.37
CA LYS A 153 -12.99 3.96 -3.61
C LYS A 153 -13.61 2.58 -3.39
N GLY A 154 -14.59 2.22 -4.19
CA GLY A 154 -15.31 0.97 -4.01
C GLY A 154 -16.22 0.65 -5.18
N TYR A 155 -17.15 -0.25 -4.98
CA TYR A 155 -18.04 -0.75 -6.02
C TYR A 155 -19.50 -0.49 -5.69
N VAL A 156 -20.24 -0.02 -6.71
CA VAL A 156 -21.70 0.12 -6.67
C VAL A 156 -22.30 -0.54 -7.91
N HIS A 157 -23.43 -1.23 -7.75
CA HIS A 157 -24.06 -1.90 -8.89
C HIS A 157 -24.63 -0.86 -9.85
N SER A 158 -24.40 -1.04 -11.15
CA SER A 158 -24.74 -0.05 -12.19
C SER A 158 -26.24 0.27 -12.28
N ASP A 159 -27.11 -0.66 -11.85
CA ASP A 159 -28.55 -0.42 -11.76
C ASP A 159 -28.92 0.76 -10.85
N TYR A 160 -28.06 1.12 -9.92
CA TYR A 160 -28.29 2.22 -8.97
C TYR A 160 -27.59 3.53 -9.33
N VAL A 161 -27.01 3.61 -10.54
CA VAL A 161 -26.27 4.80 -10.98
C VAL A 161 -26.72 5.21 -12.37
N THR A 162 -26.90 6.50 -12.57
CA THR A 162 -27.09 7.09 -13.89
C THR A 162 -25.86 7.89 -14.25
N MET A 163 -25.20 7.56 -15.36
CA MET A 163 -24.13 8.39 -15.91
C MET A 163 -24.71 9.70 -16.44
N THR A 164 -24.21 10.83 -15.95
CA THR A 164 -24.78 12.15 -16.25
C THR A 164 -23.96 12.99 -17.20
N GLY A 165 -22.68 12.69 -17.34
CA GLY A 165 -21.83 13.46 -18.22
C GLY A 165 -20.37 13.11 -18.12
N GLU A 166 -19.63 13.61 -19.09
CA GLU A 166 -18.18 13.54 -19.19
C GLU A 166 -17.61 14.94 -18.90
N VAL A 167 -16.82 15.06 -17.88
CA VAL A 167 -16.05 16.28 -17.61
C VAL A 167 -14.61 16.03 -18.04
N ARG A 168 -14.14 16.79 -19.02
CA ARG A 168 -12.74 16.74 -19.46
C ARG A 168 -11.91 17.65 -18.56
N GLU A 169 -11.12 17.05 -17.72
CA GLU A 169 -10.12 17.76 -16.93
C GLU A 169 -8.72 17.34 -17.41
N PRO A 170 -7.75 18.26 -17.46
CA PRO A 170 -6.37 17.83 -17.57
C PRO A 170 -6.06 16.98 -16.34
N ILE A 171 -5.44 15.82 -16.55
CA ILE A 171 -5.01 14.98 -15.46
C ILE A 171 -4.05 15.82 -14.63
N ARG A 172 -4.49 16.22 -13.45
CA ARG A 172 -3.62 16.82 -12.44
C ARG A 172 -3.06 15.70 -11.61
N TYR A 173 -1.99 15.11 -12.09
CA TYR A 173 -1.24 14.20 -11.24
C TYR A 173 -0.29 15.01 -10.39
N PHE A 174 -0.06 14.47 -9.24
CA PHE A 174 1.01 14.93 -8.39
C PHE A 174 2.34 14.90 -9.19
N GLN A 175 3.09 16.00 -9.17
CA GLN A 175 4.39 16.13 -9.85
C GLN A 175 5.51 15.28 -9.22
N GLY A 176 5.17 14.30 -8.38
CA GLY A 176 6.08 13.35 -7.79
C GLY A 176 6.41 12.25 -8.79
N ARG A 177 7.64 12.21 -9.28
CA ARG A 177 8.17 11.09 -10.04
C ARG A 177 8.07 9.83 -9.21
N ILE A 178 7.51 8.75 -9.76
CA ILE A 178 7.84 7.41 -9.26
C ILE A 178 9.33 7.24 -9.52
N ASP A 179 10.11 7.24 -8.48
CA ASP A 179 11.54 7.04 -8.58
C ASP A 179 11.80 5.54 -8.75
N THR A 180 12.12 5.13 -9.98
CA THR A 180 12.44 3.74 -10.29
C THR A 180 13.77 3.29 -9.65
N THR A 181 14.54 4.22 -9.08
CA THR A 181 15.74 3.91 -8.30
C THR A 181 15.45 3.80 -6.80
N SER A 182 14.25 4.19 -6.38
CA SER A 182 13.80 4.08 -4.99
C SER A 182 13.60 2.61 -4.62
N PRO A 183 14.01 2.18 -3.43
CA PRO A 183 13.71 0.85 -2.93
C PRO A 183 12.23 0.66 -2.61
N LEU A 184 11.42 1.74 -2.61
CA LEU A 184 10.00 1.68 -2.29
C LEU A 184 9.20 1.09 -3.46
N PRO A 185 8.31 0.11 -3.21
CA PRO A 185 7.34 -0.36 -4.18
C PRO A 185 6.45 0.76 -4.71
N ALA A 186 6.04 0.65 -5.98
CA ALA A 186 5.31 1.70 -6.68
C ALA A 186 4.00 2.13 -5.98
N ASN A 187 3.28 1.19 -5.36
CA ASN A 187 2.06 1.50 -4.62
C ASN A 187 2.32 2.31 -3.33
N LEU A 188 3.42 2.03 -2.62
CA LEU A 188 3.83 2.85 -1.47
C LEU A 188 4.32 4.23 -1.91
N GLN A 189 5.06 4.31 -3.01
CA GLN A 189 5.41 5.60 -3.61
C GLN A 189 4.15 6.39 -4.01
N ALA A 190 3.15 5.72 -4.58
CA ALA A 190 1.91 6.37 -4.97
C ALA A 190 1.16 6.97 -3.78
N VAL A 191 1.10 6.27 -2.65
CA VAL A 191 0.52 6.81 -1.42
C VAL A 191 1.36 7.98 -0.90
N LEU A 192 2.69 7.81 -0.84
CA LEU A 192 3.61 8.85 -0.37
C LEU A 192 3.52 10.15 -1.20
N HIS A 193 3.22 10.02 -2.48
CA HIS A 193 3.06 11.14 -3.42
C HIS A 193 1.60 11.52 -3.69
N GLU A 194 0.67 11.14 -2.83
CA GLU A 194 -0.76 11.49 -2.92
C GLU A 194 -1.48 10.99 -4.19
N ASN A 195 -0.89 10.05 -4.93
CA ASN A 195 -1.47 9.50 -6.15
C ASN A 195 -2.46 8.38 -5.86
N GLU A 196 -2.39 7.79 -4.69
CA GLU A 196 -3.27 6.72 -4.24
C GLU A 196 -3.68 6.95 -2.79
N ARG A 197 -4.85 6.44 -2.45
CA ARG A 197 -5.34 6.37 -1.08
C ARG A 197 -5.01 5.03 -0.48
N PHE A 198 -4.85 5.02 0.83
CA PHE A 198 -4.70 3.80 1.61
C PHE A 198 -5.91 3.62 2.53
N TYR A 199 -6.17 2.40 2.96
CA TYR A 199 -7.20 2.09 3.94
C TYR A 199 -6.66 2.30 5.35
N HIS A 200 -7.17 3.32 6.04
CA HIS A 200 -6.79 3.63 7.42
C HIS A 200 -7.54 2.70 8.37
N ALA A 201 -6.82 1.78 9.02
CA ALA A 201 -7.42 0.68 9.76
C ALA A 201 -8.27 1.16 10.96
N GLN A 202 -7.79 2.14 11.74
CA GLN A 202 -8.50 2.62 12.91
C GLN A 202 -9.71 3.51 12.55
N ALA A 203 -9.63 4.25 11.46
CA ALA A 203 -10.74 5.09 10.99
C ALA A 203 -11.70 4.35 10.05
N GLU A 204 -11.34 3.12 9.66
CA GLU A 204 -12.13 2.25 8.77
C GLU A 204 -12.52 2.91 7.44
N MET A 205 -11.63 3.76 6.88
CA MET A 205 -11.90 4.50 5.64
C MET A 205 -10.66 4.63 4.74
N TYR A 206 -10.90 4.90 3.45
CA TYR A 206 -9.82 5.27 2.54
C TYR A 206 -9.52 6.76 2.63
N VAL A 207 -8.24 7.09 2.86
CA VAL A 207 -7.73 8.46 2.94
C VAL A 207 -6.42 8.59 2.18
N SER A 208 -6.09 9.80 1.74
CA SER A 208 -4.73 10.17 1.37
C SER A 208 -4.00 10.76 2.58
N LEU A 209 -2.70 10.94 2.50
CA LEU A 209 -1.92 11.53 3.59
C LEU A 209 -2.39 12.96 3.92
N SER A 210 -2.75 13.75 2.91
CA SER A 210 -3.26 15.13 3.09
C SER A 210 -4.65 15.17 3.73
N GLU A 211 -5.45 14.11 3.61
CA GLU A 211 -6.80 14.06 4.18
C GLU A 211 -6.86 13.59 5.63
N ILE A 212 -5.75 13.04 6.14
CA ILE A 212 -5.71 12.48 7.50
C ILE A 212 -6.10 13.54 8.53
N GLY A 213 -5.54 14.76 8.43
CA GLY A 213 -5.83 15.84 9.37
C GLY A 213 -7.32 16.15 9.46
N GLU A 214 -7.99 16.29 8.32
CA GLU A 214 -9.41 16.60 8.27
C GLU A 214 -10.30 15.41 8.66
N LYS A 215 -9.98 14.20 8.13
CA LYS A 215 -10.90 13.06 8.22
C LYS A 215 -10.67 12.15 9.44
N VAL A 216 -9.44 12.08 9.93
CA VAL A 216 -9.05 11.19 11.04
C VAL A 216 -8.83 11.99 12.33
N PHE A 217 -8.31 13.21 12.20
CA PHE A 217 -7.95 14.07 13.34
C PHE A 217 -8.83 15.33 13.46
N GLU A 218 -10.08 15.26 13.02
CA GLU A 218 -11.10 16.30 13.23
C GLU A 218 -10.67 17.73 12.82
N GLY A 219 -9.85 17.83 11.76
CA GLY A 219 -9.35 19.12 11.24
C GLY A 219 -8.00 19.55 11.81
N GLU A 220 -7.32 18.72 12.59
CA GLU A 220 -5.99 19.02 13.09
C GLU A 220 -4.94 19.01 11.96
N SER A 221 -3.86 19.77 12.15
CA SER A 221 -2.74 19.78 11.21
C SER A 221 -1.89 18.53 11.37
N VAL A 222 -1.83 17.69 10.33
CA VAL A 222 -0.99 16.49 10.33
C VAL A 222 0.06 16.60 9.24
N THR A 223 1.32 16.29 9.59
CA THR A 223 2.45 16.31 8.67
C THR A 223 3.32 15.07 8.84
N PHE A 224 4.01 14.69 7.76
CA PHE A 224 4.89 13.53 7.71
C PHE A 224 6.29 13.97 7.25
N PRO A 225 7.18 14.40 8.16
CA PRO A 225 8.47 14.99 7.78
C PRO A 225 9.46 14.00 7.18
N ARG A 226 9.38 12.72 7.57
CA ARG A 226 10.30 11.68 7.13
C ARG A 226 9.69 10.29 7.18
N TYR A 227 10.31 9.37 6.47
CA TYR A 227 9.94 7.96 6.46
C TYR A 227 11.14 7.03 6.67
N ALA A 228 10.85 5.80 7.11
CA ALA A 228 11.76 4.66 7.07
C ALA A 228 11.10 3.52 6.28
N TYR A 229 11.93 2.64 5.68
CA TYR A 229 11.44 1.47 4.95
C TYR A 229 12.04 0.20 5.55
N VAL A 230 11.27 -0.46 6.39
CA VAL A 230 11.75 -1.50 7.32
C VAL A 230 10.68 -2.58 7.47
N ASP A 231 11.10 -3.85 7.58
CA ASP A 231 10.23 -4.99 7.88
C ASP A 231 9.87 -4.96 9.38
N VAL A 232 8.77 -4.32 9.74
CA VAL A 232 8.37 -4.11 11.14
C VAL A 232 7.50 -5.24 11.71
N ASP A 233 7.05 -6.18 10.88
CA ASP A 233 6.24 -7.33 11.31
C ASP A 233 6.98 -8.68 11.16
N ASN A 234 8.24 -8.63 10.73
CA ASN A 234 9.09 -9.80 10.50
C ASN A 234 8.49 -10.80 9.49
N SER A 235 7.76 -10.28 8.50
CA SER A 235 7.19 -11.08 7.41
C SER A 235 8.17 -11.38 6.28
N GLY A 236 9.27 -10.63 6.20
CA GLY A 236 10.24 -10.62 5.11
C GLY A 236 9.91 -9.56 4.04
N GLU A 237 8.76 -8.91 4.09
CA GLU A 237 8.42 -7.72 3.31
C GLU A 237 8.58 -6.47 4.17
N LYS A 238 8.93 -5.34 3.56
CA LYS A 238 9.14 -4.10 4.29
C LYS A 238 7.92 -3.21 4.21
N GLU A 239 7.61 -2.54 5.32
CA GLU A 239 6.61 -1.50 5.44
C GLU A 239 7.22 -0.11 5.29
N LEU A 240 6.38 0.84 4.89
CA LEU A 240 6.71 2.26 4.92
C LEU A 240 6.24 2.86 6.24
N VAL A 241 7.19 3.26 7.08
CA VAL A 241 6.92 3.87 8.39
C VAL A 241 7.08 5.38 8.25
N LEU A 242 5.99 6.12 8.43
CA LEU A 242 5.96 7.58 8.37
C LEU A 242 6.01 8.15 9.80
N GLU A 243 6.94 9.06 10.06
CA GLU A 243 6.87 9.87 11.28
C GLU A 243 5.67 10.81 11.17
N GLN A 244 4.80 10.77 12.17
CA GLN A 244 3.57 11.56 12.18
C GLN A 244 3.63 12.64 13.23
N CYS A 245 3.41 13.87 12.78
CA CYS A 245 3.34 15.04 13.64
C CYS A 245 1.94 15.62 13.59
N VAL A 246 1.34 15.83 14.76
CA VAL A 246 0.01 16.45 14.88
C VAL A 246 0.18 17.80 15.57
N ASN A 247 -0.30 18.89 14.94
CA ASN A 247 -0.14 20.27 15.42
C ASN A 247 1.32 20.67 15.72
N GLY A 248 2.27 20.09 14.95
CA GLY A 248 3.70 20.31 15.15
C GLY A 248 4.34 19.48 16.27
N ASP A 249 3.60 18.60 16.92
CA ASP A 249 4.15 17.64 17.89
C ASP A 249 4.80 16.45 17.16
N HIS A 250 6.13 16.42 17.13
CA HIS A 250 6.94 15.34 16.54
C HIS A 250 6.89 14.03 17.34
N TYR A 251 6.34 14.03 18.53
CA TYR A 251 6.24 12.84 19.36
C TYR A 251 4.87 12.16 19.26
N TYR A 252 4.01 12.57 18.30
CA TYR A 252 2.68 11.96 18.19
C TYR A 252 2.76 10.45 17.92
N GLY A 253 3.57 10.01 16.97
CA GLY A 253 3.74 8.60 16.67
C GLY A 253 4.15 8.33 15.23
N TYR A 254 3.70 7.18 14.74
CA TYR A 254 3.98 6.72 13.38
C TYR A 254 2.72 6.20 12.70
N LEU A 255 2.62 6.46 11.42
CA LEU A 255 1.71 5.78 10.52
C LEU A 255 2.50 4.72 9.74
N VAL A 256 2.14 3.46 9.91
CA VAL A 256 2.78 2.34 9.20
C VAL A 256 1.91 1.93 8.03
N LEU A 257 2.45 2.00 6.82
CA LEU A 257 1.78 1.59 5.60
C LEU A 257 2.27 0.21 5.17
N GLN A 258 1.37 -0.77 5.23
CA GLN A 258 1.61 -2.15 4.83
C GLN A 258 0.92 -2.45 3.50
N ARG A 259 1.59 -3.19 2.64
CA ARG A 259 0.98 -3.77 1.46
C ARG A 259 0.26 -5.07 1.83
N ALA A 260 -1.01 -5.16 1.51
CA ALA A 260 -1.75 -6.40 1.59
C ALA A 260 -2.58 -6.56 0.32
N ASP A 261 -2.28 -7.58 -0.49
CA ASP A 261 -2.87 -7.81 -1.80
C ASP A 261 -2.73 -6.58 -2.73
N SER A 262 -3.84 -6.00 -3.15
CA SER A 262 -3.88 -4.80 -4.00
C SER A 262 -4.15 -3.51 -3.22
N ILE A 263 -4.13 -3.56 -1.89
CA ILE A 263 -4.47 -2.44 -1.02
C ILE A 263 -3.26 -2.09 -0.17
N VAL A 264 -3.06 -0.80 0.04
CA VAL A 264 -2.18 -0.31 1.10
C VAL A 264 -3.03 -0.06 2.33
N TRP A 265 -2.66 -0.67 3.44
CA TRP A 265 -3.25 -0.48 4.76
C TRP A 265 -2.41 0.50 5.56
N GLY A 266 -3.04 1.40 6.30
CA GLY A 266 -2.39 2.31 7.23
C GLY A 266 -2.78 2.00 8.66
N TYR A 267 -1.78 1.87 9.54
CA TYR A 267 -1.93 1.56 10.95
C TYR A 267 -1.26 2.63 11.80
N GLU A 268 -2.01 3.23 12.71
CA GLU A 268 -1.52 4.21 13.66
C GLU A 268 -0.79 3.54 14.83
N PHE A 269 0.42 4.03 15.10
CA PHE A 269 1.17 3.75 16.31
C PHE A 269 1.39 5.07 17.06
N VAL A 270 0.46 5.38 17.95
CA VAL A 270 0.50 6.63 18.73
C VAL A 270 1.65 6.64 19.72
N TYR A 271 1.91 7.79 20.30
CA TYR A 271 2.98 8.03 21.26
C TYR A 271 3.19 6.88 22.24
N ARG A 272 4.46 6.44 22.33
CA ARG A 272 4.92 5.32 23.16
C ARG A 272 4.49 3.91 22.73
N SER A 273 3.62 3.75 21.74
CA SER A 273 3.32 2.42 21.21
C SER A 273 4.40 1.93 20.22
N MET A 274 5.15 2.84 19.61
CA MET A 274 6.33 2.55 18.80
C MET A 274 7.33 3.69 18.94
N PHE A 275 8.57 3.38 19.30
CA PHE A 275 9.70 4.33 19.30
C PHE A 275 11.02 3.58 19.18
N GLU A 276 12.11 4.31 18.89
CA GLU A 276 13.44 3.72 18.70
C GLU A 276 13.46 2.57 17.69
N LEU A 277 12.82 2.79 16.53
CA LEU A 277 12.77 1.80 15.46
C LEU A 277 14.19 1.41 15.01
N LYS A 278 14.46 0.10 14.96
CA LYS A 278 15.73 -0.49 14.56
C LYS A 278 15.70 -0.94 13.10
N GLU A 279 16.88 -1.10 12.51
CA GLU A 279 17.04 -1.55 11.12
C GLU A 279 16.48 -2.97 10.89
N ASP A 280 16.44 -3.80 11.94
CA ASP A 280 15.86 -5.13 11.92
C ASP A 280 14.33 -5.15 12.17
N GLY A 281 13.67 -4.00 12.15
CA GLY A 281 12.23 -3.85 12.31
C GLY A 281 11.74 -3.89 13.76
N THR A 282 12.60 -4.23 14.73
CA THR A 282 12.20 -4.17 16.13
C THR A 282 12.12 -2.73 16.63
N PHE A 283 11.24 -2.49 17.59
CA PHE A 283 11.04 -1.17 18.19
C PHE A 283 10.70 -1.29 19.67
N SER A 284 10.96 -0.23 20.42
CA SER A 284 10.58 -0.11 21.82
C SER A 284 9.12 0.33 21.96
N PHE A 285 8.45 -0.10 23.02
CA PHE A 285 7.11 0.32 23.38
C PHE A 285 6.95 0.49 24.89
N SER A 286 5.97 1.31 25.31
CA SER A 286 5.67 1.49 26.73
C SER A 286 4.25 2.01 26.91
N SER A 287 3.46 1.34 27.75
CA SER A 287 2.13 1.83 28.18
C SER A 287 2.18 2.52 29.54
N SER A 288 3.20 2.21 30.38
CA SER A 288 3.46 2.86 31.65
C SER A 288 4.96 2.79 32.00
N ALA A 289 5.34 3.33 33.15
CA ALA A 289 6.72 3.19 33.63
C ALA A 289 7.12 1.74 33.95
N ALA A 290 6.14 0.89 34.29
CA ALA A 290 6.32 -0.49 34.65
C ALA A 290 5.99 -1.47 33.52
N ASP A 291 5.25 -1.01 32.51
CA ASP A 291 4.80 -1.84 31.37
C ASP A 291 5.49 -1.33 30.11
N SER A 292 6.64 -1.91 29.81
CA SER A 292 7.48 -1.51 28.69
C SER A 292 8.25 -2.69 28.11
N GLY A 293 8.78 -2.54 26.92
CA GLY A 293 9.55 -3.59 26.28
C GLY A 293 9.93 -3.24 24.86
N PHE A 294 10.29 -4.27 24.12
CA PHE A 294 10.56 -4.19 22.68
C PHE A 294 9.99 -5.41 21.96
N GLY A 295 9.70 -5.23 20.70
CA GLY A 295 9.08 -6.26 19.89
C GLY A 295 8.96 -5.86 18.42
N TYR A 296 8.05 -6.49 17.73
CA TYR A 296 7.69 -6.18 16.34
C TYR A 296 6.17 -6.05 16.21
N ALA A 297 5.73 -5.47 15.11
CA ALA A 297 4.30 -5.30 14.81
C ALA A 297 3.68 -6.63 14.33
N ARG A 298 2.38 -6.74 14.47
CA ARG A 298 1.55 -7.74 13.77
C ARG A 298 0.34 -7.03 13.22
N PHE A 299 0.12 -7.20 11.93
CA PHE A 299 -0.99 -6.60 11.20
C PHE A 299 -2.13 -7.58 10.96
N GLY A 300 -3.33 -7.03 10.83
CA GLY A 300 -4.57 -7.75 10.57
C GLY A 300 -5.69 -6.75 10.39
N GLY A 301 -6.88 -7.00 10.91
CA GLY A 301 -7.94 -5.98 10.99
C GLY A 301 -7.55 -4.77 11.85
N SER A 302 -6.56 -4.94 12.74
CA SER A 302 -5.90 -3.89 13.52
C SER A 302 -4.43 -4.24 13.72
N ALA A 303 -3.62 -3.26 14.11
CA ALA A 303 -2.25 -3.51 14.51
C ALA A 303 -2.16 -3.94 15.97
N SER A 304 -1.21 -4.81 16.27
CA SER A 304 -0.83 -5.21 17.63
C SER A 304 0.69 -5.33 17.74
N ILE A 305 1.20 -5.37 18.96
CA ILE A 305 2.62 -5.56 19.23
C ILE A 305 2.83 -6.99 19.69
N VAL A 306 3.82 -7.66 19.11
CA VAL A 306 4.32 -8.96 19.56
C VAL A 306 5.59 -8.71 20.39
N PRO A 307 5.51 -8.78 21.72
CA PRO A 307 6.67 -8.50 22.56
C PRO A 307 7.72 -9.60 22.46
N LEU A 308 8.97 -9.21 22.26
CA LEU A 308 10.14 -10.10 22.37
C LEU A 308 10.66 -10.16 23.79
N ALA A 309 10.68 -9.02 24.48
CA ALA A 309 10.87 -8.94 25.91
C ALA A 309 10.06 -7.76 26.47
N HIS A 310 9.44 -7.96 27.64
CA HIS A 310 8.63 -6.91 28.24
C HIS A 310 8.57 -7.05 29.77
N SER A 311 8.25 -5.91 30.40
CA SER A 311 7.83 -5.85 31.79
C SER A 311 6.33 -5.64 31.88
N GLN A 312 5.72 -6.13 32.94
CA GLN A 312 4.29 -5.98 33.19
C GLN A 312 4.03 -5.77 34.66
N SER A 313 3.16 -4.81 34.98
CA SER A 313 2.69 -4.59 36.35
C SER A 313 1.82 -5.75 36.84
N ALA A 314 2.12 -6.27 38.02
CA ALA A 314 1.36 -7.31 38.68
C ALA A 314 1.07 -6.89 40.14
N GLY A 315 0.07 -6.03 40.33
CA GLY A 315 -0.20 -5.39 41.61
C GLY A 315 0.92 -4.43 42.03
N GLU A 316 1.58 -4.68 43.15
CA GLU A 316 2.72 -3.88 43.64
C GLU A 316 4.07 -4.34 43.10
N THR A 317 4.12 -5.40 42.30
CA THR A 317 5.34 -5.96 41.72
C THR A 317 5.40 -5.79 40.21
N ILE A 318 6.60 -5.87 39.66
CA ILE A 318 6.84 -5.90 38.22
C ILE A 318 7.31 -7.30 37.86
N GLN A 319 6.72 -7.89 36.85
CA GLN A 319 7.15 -9.15 36.26
C GLN A 319 7.84 -8.89 34.93
N TYR A 320 8.81 -9.72 34.58
CA TYR A 320 9.62 -9.59 33.38
C TYR A 320 9.51 -10.85 32.53
N PHE A 321 9.43 -10.68 31.22
CA PHE A 321 9.21 -11.76 30.28
C PHE A 321 10.15 -11.66 29.07
N LYS A 322 10.52 -12.84 28.53
CA LYS A 322 11.08 -13.00 27.18
C LYS A 322 10.11 -13.87 26.39
N GLY A 323 9.38 -13.26 25.43
CA GLY A 323 8.17 -13.87 24.90
C GLY A 323 7.20 -14.15 26.04
N ASP A 324 6.79 -15.42 26.20
CA ASP A 324 5.89 -15.88 27.28
C ASP A 324 6.66 -16.44 28.52
N GLU A 325 7.99 -16.50 28.47
CA GLU A 325 8.82 -17.04 29.54
C GLU A 325 9.13 -15.96 30.58
N SER A 326 8.86 -16.26 31.86
CA SER A 326 9.21 -15.37 32.96
C SER A 326 10.74 -15.37 33.16
N ILE A 327 11.33 -14.18 33.27
CA ILE A 327 12.76 -13.98 33.45
C ILE A 327 13.05 -13.08 34.65
N SER A 328 14.32 -12.99 35.05
CA SER A 328 14.73 -12.07 36.09
C SER A 328 14.88 -10.64 35.57
N GLU A 329 14.71 -9.64 36.46
CA GLU A 329 14.94 -8.23 36.14
C GLU A 329 16.33 -7.97 35.51
N PRO A 330 17.46 -8.52 36.08
CA PRO A 330 18.78 -8.35 35.46
C PRO A 330 18.85 -8.92 34.02
N THR A 331 18.15 -10.05 33.76
CA THR A 331 18.08 -10.64 32.42
C THR A 331 17.32 -9.73 31.46
N PHE A 332 16.20 -9.16 31.91
CA PHE A 332 15.43 -8.22 31.13
C PHE A 332 16.25 -6.97 30.76
N HIS A 333 16.96 -6.39 31.74
CA HIS A 333 17.83 -5.24 31.50
C HIS A 333 18.98 -5.55 30.52
N ALA A 334 19.55 -6.77 30.56
CA ALA A 334 20.55 -7.19 29.59
C ALA A 334 19.96 -7.22 28.15
N LEU A 335 18.73 -7.74 27.98
CA LEU A 335 18.02 -7.74 26.69
C LEU A 335 17.72 -6.32 26.19
N LEU A 336 17.37 -5.40 27.08
CA LEU A 336 17.20 -3.98 26.71
C LEU A 336 18.51 -3.34 26.24
N VAL A 337 19.64 -3.66 26.89
CA VAL A 337 20.95 -3.17 26.44
C VAL A 337 21.30 -3.71 25.06
N GLU A 338 21.03 -4.98 24.78
CA GLU A 338 21.23 -5.59 23.47
C GLU A 338 20.32 -4.93 22.41
N GLN A 339 19.04 -4.70 22.73
CA GLN A 339 18.11 -4.02 21.85
C GLN A 339 18.56 -2.59 21.52
N ASN A 340 18.98 -1.84 22.54
CA ASN A 340 19.41 -0.46 22.37
C ASN A 340 20.71 -0.33 21.55
N ALA A 341 21.58 -1.33 21.62
CA ALA A 341 22.83 -1.37 20.85
C ALA A 341 22.61 -1.66 19.35
N LYS A 342 21.43 -2.12 18.93
CA LYS A 342 21.12 -2.36 17.53
C LYS A 342 21.16 -1.04 16.74
N LYS A 343 21.48 -1.15 15.46
CA LYS A 343 21.45 -0.03 14.53
C LYS A 343 20.02 0.51 14.38
N ASN A 344 19.86 1.83 14.49
CA ASN A 344 18.56 2.47 14.25
C ASN A 344 18.19 2.38 12.78
N ALA A 345 16.90 2.38 12.48
CA ALA A 345 16.39 2.51 11.13
C ALA A 345 16.91 3.78 10.46
N GLU A 346 17.14 3.71 9.18
CA GLU A 346 17.51 4.85 8.36
C GLU A 346 16.25 5.65 7.98
N TRP A 347 16.29 6.96 8.22
CA TRP A 347 15.18 7.86 7.98
C TRP A 347 15.49 8.79 6.82
N PHE A 348 14.56 8.88 5.89
CA PHE A 348 14.63 9.71 4.69
C PHE A 348 13.62 10.86 4.79
N PRO A 349 14.02 12.09 4.44
CA PRO A 349 13.07 13.20 4.41
C PRO A 349 12.04 12.97 3.30
N ILE A 350 10.79 13.29 3.58
CA ILE A 350 9.76 13.38 2.53
C ILE A 350 10.01 14.70 1.83
N GLY A 351 10.76 14.66 0.71
CA GLY A 351 11.22 15.84 -0.01
C GLY A 351 10.09 16.56 -0.72
N GLY A 352 9.99 17.86 -0.42
CA GLY A 352 9.37 18.84 -1.31
C GLY A 352 7.85 18.88 -1.29
N MET A 353 7.23 18.96 -0.11
CA MET A 353 5.99 19.73 -0.07
C MET A 353 6.42 21.21 -0.09
N PRO A 354 5.99 22.04 -1.09
CA PRO A 354 6.19 23.47 -1.01
C PRO A 354 5.43 24.01 0.21
N GLU A 355 6.11 24.87 0.95
CA GLU A 355 5.51 25.67 2.05
C GLU A 355 4.26 26.43 1.58
#